data_923c0f4883af4af4e442e6c5653ec421
#
_entry.id   923c0f4883af4af4e442e6c5653ec421
#
_cell.length_a   1.000
_cell.length_b   1.000
_cell.length_c   1.000
_cell.angle_alpha   90.00
_cell.angle_beta   90.00
_cell.angle_gamma   90.00
#
_symmetry.space_group_name_H-M   'P 1'
#
loop_
_entity.id
_entity.type
_entity.pdbx_description
1 polymer ?
#
loop_
_entity_poly.entity_id
_entity_poly.type
_entity_poly.pdbx_seq_one_letter_code
_entity_poly.pdbx_strand_id
1 'polypeptide(L)'
;MFSDLEKLAKECIVPRLNEHGYYFIDNFLGRMIGDCIFEEVRNLHFVGELRDGQLAGRRTGYSKRHLRGDQIAWIRGSKDNCNAIDFLLSSLDKLIMLCGGKLGHYNIKDRSQAMVACYPGNGTGYVRHVDNPTGDGRCVTCIYYLNKNWDAKVDGGILRIAPEGKSYVVDVEPIFDRLLLFWSDRRNPHEVQPTYSVRYAITVWYFDAEERAKARTRYQNRTASEPGTTFSS
;
A
#
# COMPACT_ATOMS: atom_id res chain seq x y z
N MET A 1 -17.32 8.40 -16.53
CA MET A 1 -16.01 8.08 -15.88
C MET A 1 -15.28 9.29 -15.32
N PHE A 2 -15.11 10.45 -15.99
CA PHE A 2 -14.45 11.64 -15.42
C PHE A 2 -15.26 12.30 -14.29
N SER A 3 -16.57 12.48 -14.50
CA SER A 3 -17.49 13.03 -13.49
C SER A 3 -17.57 12.16 -12.24
N ASP A 4 -17.46 10.85 -12.39
CA ASP A 4 -17.61 9.91 -11.28
C ASP A 4 -16.37 9.90 -10.37
N LEU A 5 -15.14 9.96 -10.95
CA LEU A 5 -13.91 10.07 -10.17
C LEU A 5 -13.80 11.42 -9.45
N GLU A 6 -14.24 12.51 -10.09
CA GLU A 6 -14.24 13.83 -9.47
C GLU A 6 -15.21 13.90 -8.30
N LYS A 7 -16.42 13.38 -8.49
CA LYS A 7 -17.42 13.26 -7.44
C LYS A 7 -16.90 12.40 -6.28
N LEU A 8 -16.33 11.24 -6.59
CA LEU A 8 -15.72 10.35 -5.62
C LEU A 8 -14.63 11.06 -4.81
N ALA A 9 -13.71 11.78 -5.47
CA ALA A 9 -12.64 12.52 -4.81
C ALA A 9 -13.18 13.59 -3.86
N LYS A 10 -14.08 14.45 -4.35
CA LYS A 10 -14.54 15.65 -3.63
C LYS A 10 -15.60 15.37 -2.57
N GLU A 11 -16.54 14.46 -2.86
CA GLU A 11 -17.69 14.20 -2.00
C GLU A 11 -17.46 13.03 -1.01
N CYS A 12 -16.54 12.13 -1.32
CA CYS A 12 -16.29 10.96 -0.48
C CYS A 12 -14.87 10.95 0.11
N ILE A 13 -13.83 10.90 -0.73
CA ILE A 13 -12.44 10.67 -0.25
C ILE A 13 -11.97 11.84 0.61
N VAL A 14 -12.05 13.08 0.11
CA VAL A 14 -11.58 14.26 0.85
C VAL A 14 -12.26 14.38 2.22
N PRO A 15 -13.60 14.39 2.34
CA PRO A 15 -14.23 14.49 3.65
C PRO A 15 -13.92 13.30 4.55
N ARG A 16 -13.98 12.06 4.03
CA ARG A 16 -13.80 10.86 4.85
C ARG A 16 -12.37 10.68 5.37
N LEU A 17 -11.36 10.91 4.53
CA LEU A 17 -9.96 10.88 4.98
C LEU A 17 -9.68 11.96 6.02
N ASN A 18 -10.17 13.18 5.83
CA ASN A 18 -9.96 14.27 6.78
C ASN A 18 -10.69 14.04 8.11
N GLU A 19 -11.87 13.42 8.10
CA GLU A 19 -12.68 13.20 9.30
C GLU A 19 -12.29 11.91 10.04
N HIS A 20 -12.10 10.81 9.29
CA HIS A 20 -11.93 9.48 9.88
C HIS A 20 -10.52 8.92 9.74
N GLY A 21 -9.72 9.45 8.80
CA GLY A 21 -8.36 8.98 8.50
C GLY A 21 -8.29 7.79 7.56
N TYR A 22 -9.41 7.22 7.15
CA TYR A 22 -9.52 6.10 6.21
C TYR A 22 -10.83 6.16 5.41
N TYR A 23 -10.82 5.51 4.23
CA TYR A 23 -12.01 5.30 3.42
C TYR A 23 -11.81 4.11 2.48
N PHE A 24 -12.83 3.34 2.19
CA PHE A 24 -12.77 2.29 1.17
C PHE A 24 -13.99 2.31 0.25
N ILE A 25 -13.79 1.79 -0.96
CA ILE A 25 -14.76 1.80 -2.04
C ILE A 25 -14.75 0.43 -2.70
N ASP A 26 -15.93 -0.13 -2.93
CA ASP A 26 -16.10 -1.34 -3.70
C ASP A 26 -16.38 -1.02 -5.17
N ASN A 27 -16.04 -1.94 -6.06
CA ASN A 27 -16.19 -1.82 -7.51
C ASN A 27 -15.50 -0.56 -8.07
N PHE A 28 -14.25 -0.33 -7.66
CA PHE A 28 -13.50 0.88 -8.00
C PHE A 28 -13.23 1.03 -9.50
N LEU A 29 -12.74 -0.03 -10.17
CA LEU A 29 -12.42 -0.03 -11.60
C LEU A 29 -13.42 -0.84 -12.44
N GLY A 30 -14.24 -1.65 -11.77
CA GLY A 30 -15.14 -2.60 -12.37
C GLY A 30 -14.47 -3.92 -12.73
N ARG A 31 -15.31 -4.95 -12.88
CA ARG A 31 -14.89 -6.34 -13.01
C ARG A 31 -13.89 -6.58 -14.14
N MET A 32 -14.14 -6.02 -15.32
CA MET A 32 -13.30 -6.26 -16.50
C MET A 32 -11.85 -5.77 -16.29
N ILE A 33 -11.67 -4.57 -15.75
CA ILE A 33 -10.34 -4.02 -15.48
C ILE A 33 -9.69 -4.77 -14.31
N GLY A 34 -10.47 -5.03 -13.24
CA GLY A 34 -9.99 -5.82 -12.11
C GLY A 34 -9.52 -7.22 -12.51
N ASP A 35 -10.22 -7.89 -13.45
CA ASP A 35 -9.81 -9.19 -13.98
C ASP A 35 -8.47 -9.10 -14.73
N CYS A 36 -8.24 -8.07 -15.54
CA CYS A 36 -6.97 -7.87 -16.23
C CYS A 36 -5.81 -7.66 -15.23
N ILE A 37 -6.03 -6.84 -14.19
CA ILE A 37 -5.02 -6.61 -13.14
C ILE A 37 -4.74 -7.91 -12.37
N PHE A 38 -5.78 -8.67 -12.06
CA PHE A 38 -5.65 -9.95 -11.36
C PHE A 38 -4.80 -10.95 -12.15
N GLU A 39 -5.01 -11.05 -13.48
CA GLU A 39 -4.22 -11.95 -14.33
C GLU A 39 -2.74 -11.51 -14.44
N GLU A 40 -2.44 -10.22 -14.50
CA GLU A 40 -1.07 -9.73 -14.44
C GLU A 40 -0.40 -10.10 -13.12
N VAL A 41 -1.08 -9.91 -11.98
CA VAL A 41 -0.55 -10.25 -10.65
C VAL A 41 -0.34 -11.75 -10.51
N ARG A 42 -1.29 -12.57 -10.97
CA ARG A 42 -1.15 -14.03 -10.98
C ARG A 42 0.04 -14.49 -11.81
N ASN A 43 0.23 -13.88 -12.99
CA ASN A 43 1.36 -14.19 -13.83
C ASN A 43 2.70 -13.86 -13.17
N LEU A 44 2.83 -12.67 -12.54
CA LEU A 44 4.03 -12.30 -11.77
C LEU A 44 4.33 -13.31 -10.66
N HIS A 45 3.31 -13.79 -9.97
CA HIS A 45 3.46 -14.83 -8.95
C HIS A 45 3.88 -16.17 -9.56
N PHE A 46 3.22 -16.58 -10.64
CA PHE A 46 3.48 -17.87 -11.31
C PHE A 46 4.90 -17.95 -11.87
N VAL A 47 5.42 -16.88 -12.47
CA VAL A 47 6.80 -16.85 -13.01
C VAL A 47 7.87 -16.61 -11.94
N GLY A 48 7.47 -16.45 -10.66
CA GLY A 48 8.40 -16.33 -9.54
C GLY A 48 9.05 -14.95 -9.39
N GLU A 49 8.39 -13.87 -9.84
CA GLU A 49 8.90 -12.51 -9.68
C GLU A 49 8.75 -11.97 -8.25
N LEU A 50 7.88 -12.59 -7.44
CA LEU A 50 7.67 -12.18 -6.05
C LEU A 50 8.77 -12.74 -5.15
N ARG A 51 9.26 -11.92 -4.22
CA ARG A 51 10.28 -12.26 -3.22
C ARG A 51 9.75 -12.00 -1.81
N ASP A 52 10.26 -12.73 -0.81
CA ASP A 52 9.87 -12.53 0.59
C ASP A 52 9.93 -11.06 0.97
N GLY A 53 8.86 -10.54 1.57
CA GLY A 53 8.75 -9.17 2.01
C GLY A 53 9.78 -8.83 3.09
N GLN A 54 10.46 -7.67 2.96
CA GLN A 54 11.46 -7.20 3.91
C GLN A 54 10.91 -6.07 4.76
N LEU A 55 11.32 -6.01 6.04
CA LEU A 55 11.02 -4.89 6.94
C LEU A 55 11.93 -3.71 6.60
N ALA A 56 11.35 -2.53 6.41
CA ALA A 56 12.12 -1.31 6.17
C ALA A 56 13.11 -1.03 7.32
N GLY A 57 14.36 -0.71 6.99
CA GLY A 57 15.35 -0.19 7.94
C GLY A 57 16.20 -1.22 8.69
N ARG A 58 16.17 -2.51 8.39
CA ARG A 58 17.06 -3.50 9.02
C ARG A 58 17.86 -4.31 8.00
N ARG A 59 19.18 -4.11 8.04
CA ARG A 59 20.22 -4.94 7.37
C ARG A 59 20.41 -6.27 8.12
N THR A 60 19.44 -7.15 8.17
CA THR A 60 19.65 -8.49 8.71
C THR A 60 19.04 -9.52 7.78
N GLY A 61 19.89 -10.37 7.20
CA GLY A 61 19.56 -11.42 6.22
C GLY A 61 18.70 -12.56 6.76
N TYR A 62 17.97 -12.37 7.85
CA TYR A 62 17.00 -13.34 8.33
C TYR A 62 15.60 -12.88 7.94
N SER A 63 14.95 -13.66 7.10
CA SER A 63 13.52 -13.51 6.80
C SER A 63 12.72 -13.60 8.10
N LYS A 64 12.14 -12.47 8.52
CA LYS A 64 11.27 -12.44 9.70
C LYS A 64 9.83 -12.79 9.30
N ARG A 65 9.62 -13.95 8.71
CA ARG A 65 8.31 -14.47 8.29
C ARG A 65 7.24 -14.43 9.39
N HIS A 66 7.65 -14.47 10.65
CA HIS A 66 6.75 -14.30 11.79
C HIS A 66 6.23 -12.87 12.00
N LEU A 67 6.89 -11.86 11.40
CA LEU A 67 6.47 -10.47 11.46
C LEU A 67 5.72 -10.03 10.18
N ARG A 68 6.15 -10.57 9.02
CA ARG A 68 5.62 -10.27 7.71
C ARG A 68 5.73 -11.51 6.82
N GLY A 69 4.60 -12.09 6.43
CA GLY A 69 4.54 -13.38 5.72
C GLY A 69 4.17 -13.28 4.25
N ASP A 70 4.17 -12.09 3.66
CA ASP A 70 3.90 -11.89 2.25
C ASP A 70 5.16 -12.00 1.39
N GLN A 71 4.95 -12.31 0.10
CA GLN A 71 5.91 -12.14 -0.97
C GLN A 71 5.55 -10.90 -1.77
N ILE A 72 6.54 -10.12 -2.21
CA ILE A 72 6.32 -8.85 -2.88
C ILE A 72 7.12 -8.71 -4.17
N ALA A 73 6.59 -7.89 -5.09
CA ALA A 73 7.29 -7.36 -6.25
C ALA A 73 7.00 -5.87 -6.41
N TRP A 74 7.98 -5.11 -6.92
CA TRP A 74 7.83 -3.68 -7.21
C TRP A 74 7.65 -3.47 -8.70
N ILE A 75 6.50 -2.96 -9.12
CA ILE A 75 6.08 -2.85 -10.50
C ILE A 75 5.91 -1.38 -10.90
N ARG A 76 6.48 -1.01 -12.05
CA ARG A 76 6.43 0.35 -12.62
C ARG A 76 5.32 0.52 -13.66
N GLY A 77 4.50 -0.50 -13.85
CA GLY A 77 3.45 -0.52 -14.86
C GLY A 77 3.94 -0.98 -16.23
N SER A 78 3.67 -0.20 -17.28
CA SER A 78 4.01 -0.53 -18.68
C SER A 78 5.51 -0.79 -18.92
N LYS A 79 6.39 -0.19 -18.12
CA LYS A 79 7.84 -0.47 -18.18
C LYS A 79 8.20 -1.91 -17.80
N ASP A 80 7.33 -2.61 -17.11
CA ASP A 80 7.48 -4.01 -16.71
C ASP A 80 6.49 -4.91 -17.46
N ASN A 81 5.91 -4.42 -18.58
CA ASN A 81 4.86 -5.06 -19.38
C ASN A 81 3.57 -5.35 -18.59
N CYS A 82 3.28 -4.58 -17.54
CA CYS A 82 2.08 -4.67 -16.70
C CYS A 82 1.12 -3.51 -17.01
N ASN A 83 0.43 -3.58 -18.13
CA ASN A 83 -0.40 -2.48 -18.64
C ASN A 83 -1.68 -2.27 -17.80
N ALA A 84 -2.26 -3.32 -17.26
CA ALA A 84 -3.44 -3.19 -16.40
C ALA A 84 -3.07 -2.60 -15.02
N ILE A 85 -1.91 -2.96 -14.47
CA ILE A 85 -1.36 -2.30 -13.28
C ILE A 85 -1.03 -0.84 -13.58
N ASP A 86 -0.51 -0.51 -14.76
CA ASP A 86 -0.27 0.88 -15.19
C ASP A 86 -1.56 1.70 -15.24
N PHE A 87 -2.64 1.09 -15.71
CA PHE A 87 -3.97 1.71 -15.69
C PHE A 87 -4.47 1.97 -14.26
N LEU A 88 -4.27 1.03 -13.32
CA LEU A 88 -4.56 1.25 -11.91
C LEU A 88 -3.75 2.43 -11.36
N LEU A 89 -2.45 2.46 -11.61
CA LEU A 89 -1.57 3.54 -11.15
C LEU A 89 -2.02 4.91 -11.69
N SER A 90 -2.34 4.99 -12.98
CA SER A 90 -2.86 6.20 -13.63
C SER A 90 -4.21 6.64 -13.06
N SER A 91 -5.08 5.68 -12.72
CA SER A 91 -6.38 5.94 -12.10
C SER A 91 -6.24 6.49 -10.68
N LEU A 92 -5.31 5.95 -9.89
CA LEU A 92 -4.97 6.45 -8.55
C LEU A 92 -4.37 7.85 -8.62
N ASP A 93 -3.41 8.09 -9.53
CA ASP A 93 -2.77 9.40 -9.72
C ASP A 93 -3.83 10.47 -10.03
N LYS A 94 -4.76 10.14 -10.91
CA LYS A 94 -5.87 11.02 -11.25
C LYS A 94 -6.81 11.27 -10.07
N LEU A 95 -7.13 10.23 -9.30
CA LEU A 95 -7.98 10.33 -8.13
C LEU A 95 -7.37 11.28 -7.08
N ILE A 96 -6.08 11.12 -6.78
CA ILE A 96 -5.35 11.99 -5.84
C ILE A 96 -5.27 13.44 -6.36
N MET A 97 -5.02 13.63 -7.67
CA MET A 97 -5.03 14.95 -8.31
C MET A 97 -6.39 15.64 -8.16
N LEU A 98 -7.50 14.90 -8.35
CA LEU A 98 -8.86 15.42 -8.24
C LEU A 98 -9.25 15.78 -6.80
N CYS A 99 -8.53 15.28 -5.78
CA CYS A 99 -8.68 15.75 -4.40
C CYS A 99 -8.18 17.20 -4.22
N GLY A 100 -7.49 17.78 -5.21
CA GLY A 100 -7.24 19.21 -5.32
C GLY A 100 -6.43 19.81 -4.17
N GLY A 101 -5.46 19.08 -3.61
CA GLY A 101 -4.65 19.54 -2.47
C GLY A 101 -5.44 19.65 -1.15
N LYS A 102 -6.62 19.01 -1.05
CA LYS A 102 -7.49 19.05 0.15
C LYS A 102 -7.33 17.81 1.05
N LEU A 103 -6.30 17.00 0.83
CA LEU A 103 -5.97 15.84 1.66
C LEU A 103 -5.08 16.30 2.82
N GLY A 104 -5.69 16.63 3.96
CA GLY A 104 -5.00 17.20 5.10
C GLY A 104 -4.24 18.49 4.74
N HIS A 105 -3.00 18.58 5.22
CA HIS A 105 -2.06 19.67 4.90
C HIS A 105 -0.97 19.25 3.89
N TYR A 106 -1.11 18.07 3.28
CA TYR A 106 -0.06 17.48 2.46
C TYR A 106 0.01 18.07 1.06
N ASN A 107 1.25 18.31 0.61
CA ASN A 107 1.57 18.68 -0.76
C ASN A 107 2.04 17.44 -1.54
N ILE A 108 1.08 16.68 -2.08
CA ILE A 108 1.34 15.42 -2.76
C ILE A 108 1.86 15.68 -4.18
N LYS A 109 3.08 15.23 -4.48
CA LYS A 109 3.75 15.44 -5.78
C LYS A 109 4.27 14.17 -6.43
N ASP A 110 4.38 13.08 -5.66
CA ASP A 110 5.02 11.85 -6.11
C ASP A 110 4.41 10.65 -5.41
N ARG A 111 4.66 9.47 -5.93
CA ARG A 111 4.27 8.19 -5.33
C ARG A 111 5.34 7.11 -5.49
N SER A 112 5.17 6.01 -4.79
CA SER A 112 5.95 4.78 -4.99
C SER A 112 5.60 4.07 -6.30
N GLN A 113 6.40 3.10 -6.67
CA GLN A 113 5.98 2.02 -7.56
C GLN A 113 4.82 1.24 -6.92
N ALA A 114 4.11 0.43 -7.70
CA ALA A 114 3.14 -0.51 -7.18
C ALA A 114 3.86 -1.64 -6.44
N MET A 115 3.56 -1.85 -5.17
CA MET A 115 3.97 -3.04 -4.43
C MET A 115 2.89 -4.10 -4.58
N VAL A 116 3.13 -5.06 -5.46
CA VAL A 116 2.29 -6.27 -5.55
C VAL A 116 2.65 -7.17 -4.39
N ALA A 117 1.67 -7.62 -3.61
CA ALA A 117 1.85 -8.48 -2.46
C ALA A 117 0.98 -9.74 -2.58
N CYS A 118 1.56 -10.88 -2.21
CA CYS A 118 0.89 -12.18 -2.13
C CYS A 118 1.16 -12.80 -0.76
N TYR A 119 0.08 -13.06 0.00
CA TYR A 119 0.12 -13.93 1.17
C TYR A 119 -0.26 -15.34 0.72
N PRO A 120 0.58 -16.36 1.00
CA PRO A 120 0.39 -17.70 0.40
C PRO A 120 -0.74 -18.54 1.02
N GLY A 121 -1.44 -18.04 2.04
CA GLY A 121 -2.55 -18.76 2.64
C GLY A 121 -2.17 -19.83 3.68
N ASN A 122 -1.00 -19.72 4.26
CA ASN A 122 -0.45 -20.68 5.25
C ASN A 122 -0.56 -20.20 6.71
N GLY A 123 -1.52 -19.33 7.01
CA GLY A 123 -1.74 -18.78 8.34
C GLY A 123 -0.84 -17.57 8.67
N THR A 124 -0.06 -17.08 7.71
CA THR A 124 0.75 -15.87 7.91
C THR A 124 -0.05 -14.60 7.65
N GLY A 125 0.42 -13.51 8.24
CA GLY A 125 -0.14 -12.18 8.09
C GLY A 125 0.95 -11.13 8.18
N TYR A 126 0.61 -9.94 8.64
CA TYR A 126 1.58 -8.89 8.94
C TYR A 126 1.22 -8.27 10.29
N VAL A 127 2.15 -8.34 11.23
CA VAL A 127 1.95 -7.80 12.58
C VAL A 127 1.63 -6.31 12.55
N ARG A 128 1.00 -5.82 13.61
CA ARG A 128 0.62 -4.41 13.76
C ARG A 128 1.82 -3.48 13.55
N HIS A 129 1.64 -2.55 12.64
CA HIS A 129 2.66 -1.57 12.24
C HIS A 129 2.01 -0.27 11.77
N VAL A 130 2.85 0.70 11.49
CA VAL A 130 2.53 1.98 10.86
C VAL A 130 3.40 2.09 9.61
N ASP A 131 2.83 2.54 8.49
CA ASP A 131 3.59 2.62 7.23
C ASP A 131 4.69 3.68 7.29
N ASN A 132 4.39 4.84 7.86
CA ASN A 132 5.34 5.94 8.03
C ASN A 132 5.59 6.26 9.52
N PRO A 133 6.38 5.44 10.23
CA PRO A 133 6.66 5.69 11.65
C PRO A 133 7.71 6.77 11.89
N THR A 134 8.53 7.14 10.88
CA THR A 134 9.75 7.96 11.03
C THR A 134 9.77 9.23 10.20
N GLY A 135 8.68 9.56 9.52
CA GLY A 135 8.62 10.73 8.64
C GLY A 135 9.44 10.54 7.36
N ASP A 136 9.15 9.49 6.60
CA ASP A 136 9.84 9.17 5.34
C ASP A 136 9.17 9.79 4.10
N GLY A 137 8.07 10.50 4.32
CA GLY A 137 7.29 11.21 3.33
C GLY A 137 6.00 10.52 2.91
N ARG A 138 5.77 9.25 3.24
CA ARG A 138 4.51 8.57 2.94
C ARG A 138 3.36 9.22 3.72
N CYS A 139 2.36 9.75 3.03
CA CYS A 139 1.21 10.42 3.67
C CYS A 139 -0.12 9.71 3.40
N VAL A 140 -0.32 9.13 2.20
CA VAL A 140 -1.51 8.35 1.88
C VAL A 140 -1.10 6.96 1.41
N THR A 141 -1.66 5.94 2.03
CA THR A 141 -1.58 4.54 1.60
C THR A 141 -2.83 4.21 0.82
N CYS A 142 -2.66 3.67 -0.39
CA CYS A 142 -3.72 3.12 -1.22
C CYS A 142 -3.50 1.62 -1.36
N ILE A 143 -4.52 0.80 -1.06
CA ILE A 143 -4.45 -0.66 -1.24
C ILE A 143 -5.61 -1.10 -2.13
N TYR A 144 -5.28 -1.74 -3.25
CA TYR A 144 -6.24 -2.33 -4.16
C TYR A 144 -6.25 -3.85 -4.03
N TYR A 145 -7.41 -4.44 -3.79
CA TYR A 145 -7.58 -5.86 -3.50
C TYR A 145 -8.10 -6.65 -4.69
N LEU A 146 -7.64 -7.90 -4.83
CA LEU A 146 -7.83 -8.74 -6.01
C LEU A 146 -8.43 -10.13 -5.70
N ASN A 147 -9.10 -10.33 -4.56
CA ASN A 147 -9.50 -11.65 -4.11
C ASN A 147 -10.97 -11.91 -4.39
N LYS A 148 -11.23 -12.75 -5.40
CA LYS A 148 -12.58 -13.14 -5.82
C LYS A 148 -13.21 -14.12 -4.85
N ASN A 149 -14.52 -13.97 -4.60
CA ASN A 149 -15.31 -14.85 -3.73
C ASN A 149 -14.70 -15.04 -2.34
N TRP A 150 -14.07 -14.01 -1.80
CA TRP A 150 -13.41 -14.04 -0.50
C TRP A 150 -14.42 -14.10 0.63
N ASP A 151 -14.28 -15.09 1.51
CA ASP A 151 -15.02 -15.18 2.77
C ASP A 151 -14.02 -15.02 3.92
N ALA A 152 -13.99 -13.86 4.54
CA ALA A 152 -13.06 -13.56 5.61
C ALA A 152 -13.20 -14.47 6.85
N LYS A 153 -14.34 -15.13 7.03
CA LYS A 153 -14.53 -16.12 8.12
C LYS A 153 -13.77 -17.42 7.85
N VAL A 154 -13.58 -17.76 6.59
CA VAL A 154 -12.89 -18.98 6.15
C VAL A 154 -11.45 -18.66 5.73
N ASP A 155 -11.29 -17.65 4.89
CA ASP A 155 -10.03 -17.28 4.25
C ASP A 155 -9.14 -16.39 5.13
N GLY A 156 -9.72 -15.74 6.15
CA GLY A 156 -8.99 -14.79 7.02
C GLY A 156 -8.56 -13.52 6.29
N GLY A 157 -7.35 -13.04 6.54
CA GLY A 157 -6.69 -12.00 5.78
C GLY A 157 -7.29 -10.60 5.89
N ILE A 158 -8.12 -10.33 6.89
CA ILE A 158 -8.68 -9.00 7.17
C ILE A 158 -7.52 -8.03 7.43
N LEU A 159 -7.60 -6.84 6.83
CA LEU A 159 -6.78 -5.72 7.27
C LEU A 159 -7.52 -5.00 8.38
N ARG A 160 -6.94 -5.03 9.59
CA ARG A 160 -7.49 -4.37 10.78
C ARG A 160 -6.76 -3.06 11.03
N ILE A 161 -7.49 -1.95 10.97
CA ILE A 161 -6.99 -0.63 11.35
C ILE A 161 -7.47 -0.35 12.78
N ALA A 162 -6.56 0.13 13.64
CA ALA A 162 -6.88 0.60 14.99
C ALA A 162 -6.59 2.11 15.06
N PRO A 163 -7.54 2.98 14.69
CA PRO A 163 -7.31 4.41 14.63
C PRO A 163 -6.86 4.97 15.99
N GLU A 164 -5.81 5.80 15.98
CA GLU A 164 -5.23 6.35 17.21
C GLU A 164 -6.28 7.17 18.00
N GLY A 165 -6.32 6.96 19.31
CA GLY A 165 -7.25 7.64 20.20
C GLY A 165 -8.71 7.20 20.08
N LYS A 166 -9.01 6.14 19.31
CA LYS A 166 -10.36 5.56 19.20
C LYS A 166 -10.46 4.23 19.96
N SER A 167 -11.64 3.96 20.49
CA SER A 167 -11.95 2.70 21.20
C SER A 167 -12.44 1.57 20.29
N TYR A 168 -12.49 1.79 18.97
CA TYR A 168 -12.94 0.81 17.99
C TYR A 168 -11.82 0.45 17.02
N VAL A 169 -12.00 -0.68 16.36
CA VAL A 169 -11.18 -1.12 15.22
C VAL A 169 -12.03 -1.14 13.94
N VAL A 170 -11.37 -1.05 12.81
CA VAL A 170 -11.99 -1.13 11.48
C VAL A 170 -11.44 -2.34 10.75
N ASP A 171 -12.31 -3.31 10.50
CA ASP A 171 -11.99 -4.51 9.76
C ASP A 171 -12.35 -4.33 8.28
N VAL A 172 -11.35 -4.44 7.42
CA VAL A 172 -11.50 -4.32 5.97
C VAL A 172 -11.21 -5.67 5.33
N GLU A 173 -12.24 -6.29 4.78
CA GLU A 173 -12.11 -7.53 4.01
C GLU A 173 -11.40 -7.24 2.68
N PRO A 174 -10.44 -8.08 2.26
CA PRO A 174 -9.64 -7.85 1.05
C PRO A 174 -10.37 -8.30 -0.23
N ILE A 175 -11.64 -7.93 -0.39
CA ILE A 175 -12.47 -8.38 -1.51
C ILE A 175 -12.07 -7.78 -2.84
N PHE A 176 -12.39 -8.48 -3.92
CA PHE A 176 -12.07 -8.10 -5.30
C PHE A 176 -12.60 -6.71 -5.68
N ASP A 177 -11.75 -5.91 -6.33
CA ASP A 177 -12.03 -4.56 -6.83
C ASP A 177 -12.39 -3.54 -5.73
N ARG A 178 -11.94 -3.79 -4.49
CA ARG A 178 -12.00 -2.81 -3.38
C ARG A 178 -10.73 -1.98 -3.36
N LEU A 179 -10.88 -0.66 -3.29
CA LEU A 179 -9.81 0.29 -3.01
C LEU A 179 -9.95 0.82 -1.59
N LEU A 180 -8.91 0.69 -0.78
CA LEU A 180 -8.78 1.26 0.55
C LEU A 180 -7.75 2.39 0.53
N LEU A 181 -8.08 3.53 1.16
CA LEU A 181 -7.17 4.64 1.39
C LEU A 181 -7.12 4.96 2.88
N PHE A 182 -5.92 5.28 3.40
CA PHE A 182 -5.77 5.76 4.77
C PHE A 182 -4.48 6.58 4.93
N TRP A 183 -4.43 7.40 5.99
CA TRP A 183 -3.21 8.13 6.33
C TRP A 183 -2.12 7.15 6.75
N SER A 184 -0.93 7.30 6.14
CA SER A 184 0.19 6.37 6.34
C SER A 184 0.89 6.51 7.69
N ASP A 185 0.61 7.56 8.44
CA ASP A 185 1.28 7.89 9.69
C ASP A 185 0.66 7.19 10.92
N ARG A 186 1.07 7.60 12.13
CA ARG A 186 0.70 6.99 13.40
C ARG A 186 -0.80 7.01 13.70
N ARG A 187 -1.60 7.76 12.96
CA ARG A 187 -3.07 7.78 13.11
C ARG A 187 -3.71 6.44 12.81
N ASN A 188 -3.09 5.61 11.95
CA ASN A 188 -3.66 4.33 11.50
C ASN A 188 -2.68 3.17 11.67
N PRO A 189 -2.35 2.75 12.91
CA PRO A 189 -1.71 1.47 13.12
C PRO A 189 -2.62 0.36 12.59
N HIS A 190 -2.05 -0.57 11.84
CA HIS A 190 -2.83 -1.64 11.20
C HIS A 190 -2.06 -2.95 11.12
N GLU A 191 -2.79 -4.03 10.91
CA GLU A 191 -2.26 -5.39 10.77
C GLU A 191 -3.01 -6.13 9.66
N VAL A 192 -2.36 -7.13 9.07
CA VAL A 192 -3.02 -8.15 8.26
C VAL A 192 -3.17 -9.39 9.12
N GLN A 193 -4.40 -9.78 9.40
CA GLN A 193 -4.69 -10.98 10.17
C GLN A 193 -4.26 -12.23 9.41
N PRO A 194 -4.05 -13.37 10.08
CA PRO A 194 -3.68 -14.61 9.44
C PRO A 194 -4.59 -14.93 8.25
N THR A 195 -3.98 -15.33 7.13
CA THR A 195 -4.70 -15.66 5.90
C THR A 195 -4.53 -17.14 5.57
N TYR A 196 -5.62 -17.79 5.19
CA TYR A 196 -5.71 -19.23 4.96
C TYR A 196 -5.96 -19.57 3.47
N SER A 197 -6.11 -18.56 2.64
CA SER A 197 -6.17 -18.64 1.18
C SER A 197 -5.18 -17.68 0.54
N VAL A 198 -4.80 -17.91 -0.71
CA VAL A 198 -3.89 -17.01 -1.43
C VAL A 198 -4.53 -15.63 -1.57
N ARG A 199 -3.88 -14.61 -1.00
CA ARG A 199 -4.40 -13.26 -0.90
C ARG A 199 -3.50 -12.27 -1.64
N TYR A 200 -4.05 -11.61 -2.66
CA TYR A 200 -3.37 -10.61 -3.46
C TYR A 200 -3.82 -9.19 -3.11
N ALA A 201 -2.86 -8.28 -3.07
CA ALA A 201 -3.11 -6.83 -2.95
C ALA A 201 -2.03 -6.04 -3.68
N ILE A 202 -2.37 -4.83 -4.13
CA ILE A 202 -1.42 -3.87 -4.67
C ILE A 202 -1.44 -2.63 -3.79
N THR A 203 -0.29 -2.26 -3.24
CA THR A 203 -0.14 -1.07 -2.39
C THR A 203 0.65 0.01 -3.11
N VAL A 204 0.16 1.25 -3.02
CA VAL A 204 0.83 2.45 -3.53
C VAL A 204 0.85 3.50 -2.43
N TRP A 205 2.01 4.11 -2.19
CA TRP A 205 2.15 5.22 -1.24
C TRP A 205 2.35 6.53 -1.96
N TYR A 206 1.55 7.52 -1.62
CA TYR A 206 1.74 8.90 -2.05
C TYR A 206 2.58 9.66 -1.03
N PHE A 207 3.44 10.55 -1.54
CA PHE A 207 4.42 11.27 -0.73
C PHE A 207 4.06 12.73 -0.58
N ASP A 208 4.17 13.23 0.66
CA ASP A 208 4.27 14.66 0.92
C ASP A 208 5.66 15.15 0.49
N ALA A 209 5.66 16.21 -0.33
CA ALA A 209 6.90 16.72 -0.94
C ALA A 209 7.90 17.25 0.09
N GLU A 210 7.41 17.95 1.12
CA GLU A 210 8.28 18.53 2.14
C GLU A 210 8.89 17.48 3.07
N GLU A 211 8.06 16.57 3.59
CA GLU A 211 8.54 15.50 4.44
C GLU A 211 9.49 14.58 3.68
N ARG A 212 9.19 14.29 2.39
CA ARG A 212 10.06 13.48 1.52
C ARG A 212 11.42 14.13 1.30
N ALA A 213 11.46 15.44 1.06
CA ALA A 213 12.70 16.19 0.91
C ALA A 213 13.55 16.13 2.19
N LYS A 214 12.93 16.38 3.35
CA LYS A 214 13.60 16.27 4.66
C LYS A 214 14.15 14.86 4.92
N ALA A 215 13.39 13.83 4.55
CA ALA A 215 13.82 12.44 4.69
C ALA A 215 15.05 12.11 3.82
N ARG A 216 15.08 12.60 2.57
CA ARG A 216 16.23 12.44 1.65
C ARG A 216 17.49 13.10 2.22
N THR A 217 17.38 14.32 2.73
CA THR A 217 18.52 15.04 3.36
C THR A 217 19.04 14.30 4.59
N ARG A 218 18.15 13.80 5.47
CA ARG A 218 18.56 12.99 6.63
C ARG A 218 19.31 11.72 6.22
N TYR A 219 18.89 11.06 5.15
CA TYR A 219 19.58 9.87 4.64
C TYR A 219 20.97 10.20 4.10
N GLN A 220 21.10 11.25 3.29
CA GLN A 220 22.39 11.71 2.73
C GLN A 220 23.39 12.08 3.83
N ASN A 221 22.94 12.80 4.86
CA ASN A 221 23.80 13.17 5.99
C ASN A 221 24.29 11.98 6.80
N ARG A 222 23.46 10.93 6.96
CA ARG A 222 23.87 9.69 7.63
C ARG A 222 24.90 8.90 6.83
N THR A 223 24.74 8.80 5.51
CA THR A 223 25.70 8.10 4.64
C THR A 223 27.03 8.85 4.51
N ALA A 224 27.02 10.19 4.64
CA ALA A 224 28.23 11.02 4.60
C ALA A 224 29.00 10.99 5.95
N SER A 225 28.36 10.63 7.05
CA SER A 225 28.97 10.60 8.39
C SER A 225 29.47 9.21 8.83
N GLU A 226 29.26 8.15 8.03
CA GLU A 226 29.94 6.86 8.26
C GLU A 226 31.38 6.96 7.71
N PRO A 227 32.45 6.93 8.57
CA PRO A 227 33.83 6.92 8.08
C PRO A 227 34.06 5.62 7.34
N GLY A 228 34.57 5.73 6.10
CA GLY A 228 35.00 4.59 5.33
C GLY A 228 35.98 3.76 6.14
N THR A 229 35.63 2.51 6.41
CA THR A 229 36.57 1.51 6.90
C THR A 229 37.58 1.28 5.76
N THR A 230 38.69 2.01 5.79
CA THR A 230 39.87 1.69 4.99
C THR A 230 40.38 0.34 5.47
N PHE A 231 40.15 -0.67 4.68
CA PHE A 231 40.93 -1.90 4.79
C PHE A 231 42.35 -1.55 4.31
N SER A 232 43.25 -1.38 5.25
CA SER A 232 44.69 -1.41 5.01
C SER A 232 45.06 -2.84 4.68
N SER A 233 45.75 -2.97 3.57
CA SER A 233 46.44 -4.12 3.02
C SER A 233 47.19 -5.00 4.00
#